data_4c7f7bf6da20c8c7e53dc96b27d0655e
#
_entry.id   4c7f7bf6da20c8c7e53dc96b27d0655e
#
_cell.length_a   1.000
_cell.length_b   1.000
_cell.length_c   1.000
_cell.angle_alpha   90.00
_cell.angle_beta   90.00
_cell.angle_gamma   90.00
#
_symmetry.space_group_name_H-M   'P 1'
#
loop_
_entity.id
_entity.type
_entity.pdbx_description
1 polymer ?
#
loop_
_entity_poly.entity_id
_entity_poly.type
_entity_poly.pdbx_seq_one_letter_code
_entity_poly.pdbx_strand_id
1 'polypeptide(L)'
;MGDKEQPNYYAIIPATVRYDNNLKSAEKLLYEEITALANKNGYCYAKNKYFADLYNVTAVSVSRWISHLQELGYIETEIIRNKNKEIVSRNIYIVDIPYYQKNQYPYLQNNTDGINKNVKDNNIKYNIDDLFYLIINKSDK
;
A
#
# COMPACT_ATOMS: atom_id res chain seq x y z
N MET A 1 10.83 -12.12 -21.28
CA MET A 1 10.15 -11.54 -20.10
C MET A 1 8.87 -12.30 -19.86
N GLY A 2 8.77 -12.92 -18.72
CA GLY A 2 7.51 -13.57 -18.34
C GLY A 2 6.37 -12.58 -18.45
N ASP A 3 5.22 -13.12 -18.77
CA ASP A 3 4.00 -12.34 -18.91
C ASP A 3 3.88 -11.38 -17.73
N LYS A 4 3.77 -10.10 -18.02
CA LYS A 4 3.49 -9.09 -17.03
C LYS A 4 2.11 -9.38 -16.47
N GLU A 5 2.05 -10.17 -15.42
CA GLU A 5 0.81 -10.35 -14.69
C GLU A 5 0.43 -9.00 -14.06
N GLN A 6 -0.19 -8.16 -14.84
CA GLN A 6 -0.83 -6.98 -14.28
C GLN A 6 -2.07 -7.45 -13.52
N PRO A 7 -2.27 -6.99 -12.28
CA PRO A 7 -3.52 -7.22 -11.61
C PRO A 7 -4.69 -6.73 -12.46
N ASN A 8 -5.65 -7.59 -12.71
CA ASN A 8 -6.81 -7.27 -13.56
C ASN A 8 -8.06 -6.92 -12.74
N TYR A 9 -7.87 -6.55 -11.50
CA TYR A 9 -8.94 -6.10 -10.61
C TYR A 9 -8.65 -4.67 -10.15
N TYR A 10 -9.67 -4.00 -9.66
CA TYR A 10 -9.49 -2.65 -9.14
C TYR A 10 -8.67 -2.66 -7.84
N ALA A 11 -7.90 -1.62 -7.63
CA ALA A 11 -7.15 -1.41 -6.41
C ALA A 11 -7.85 -0.39 -5.51
N ILE A 12 -7.48 -0.37 -4.24
CA ILE A 12 -8.08 0.52 -3.25
C ILE A 12 -6.98 1.32 -2.58
N ILE A 13 -7.14 2.63 -2.59
CA ILE A 13 -6.22 3.53 -1.89
C ILE A 13 -6.79 3.81 -0.50
N PRO A 14 -6.07 3.48 0.58
CA PRO A 14 -6.50 3.85 1.93
C PRO A 14 -6.65 5.36 2.08
N ALA A 15 -7.57 5.79 2.94
CA ALA A 15 -7.81 7.21 3.16
C ALA A 15 -6.56 7.96 3.65
N THR A 16 -5.72 7.31 4.46
CA THR A 16 -4.47 7.88 4.94
C THR A 16 -3.50 8.23 3.82
N VAL A 17 -3.46 7.44 2.76
CA VAL A 17 -2.64 7.71 1.58
C VAL A 17 -3.35 8.73 0.69
N ARG A 18 -4.63 8.49 0.40
CA ARG A 18 -5.42 9.31 -0.53
C ARG A 18 -5.45 10.79 -0.13
N TYR A 19 -5.59 11.07 1.15
CA TYR A 19 -5.71 12.43 1.67
C TYR A 19 -4.41 13.01 2.24
N ASP A 20 -3.29 12.30 2.11
CA ASP A 20 -2.01 12.81 2.55
C ASP A 20 -1.48 13.87 1.58
N ASN A 21 -1.44 15.12 2.03
CA ASN A 21 -0.96 16.25 1.25
C ASN A 21 0.56 16.23 1.04
N ASN A 22 1.30 15.41 1.78
CA ASN A 22 2.74 15.24 1.58
C ASN A 22 3.06 14.31 0.41
N LEU A 23 2.07 13.58 -0.11
CA LEU A 23 2.22 12.70 -1.25
C LEU A 23 1.75 13.37 -2.54
N LYS A 24 2.52 13.21 -3.60
CA LYS A 24 2.11 13.56 -4.96
C LYS A 24 1.12 12.51 -5.49
N SER A 25 0.30 12.90 -6.44
CA SER A 25 -0.66 11.98 -7.07
C SER A 25 0.01 10.73 -7.66
N ALA A 26 1.18 10.88 -8.28
CA ALA A 26 1.95 9.76 -8.80
C ALA A 26 2.42 8.80 -7.71
N GLU A 27 2.79 9.31 -6.55
CA GLU A 27 3.18 8.48 -5.40
C GLU A 27 2.01 7.69 -4.84
N LYS A 28 0.82 8.27 -4.83
CA LYS A 28 -0.41 7.59 -4.42
C LYS A 28 -0.77 6.45 -5.38
N LEU A 29 -0.64 6.68 -6.68
CA LEU A 29 -0.85 5.65 -7.70
C LEU A 29 0.19 4.54 -7.60
N LEU A 30 1.44 4.88 -7.34
CA LEU A 30 2.49 3.90 -7.12
C LEU A 30 2.20 3.03 -5.89
N TYR A 31 1.76 3.62 -4.79
CA TYR A 31 1.35 2.89 -3.60
C TYR A 31 0.23 1.89 -3.92
N GLU A 32 -0.77 2.34 -4.65
CA GLU A 32 -1.88 1.51 -5.10
C GLU A 32 -1.41 0.29 -5.89
N GLU A 33 -0.53 0.49 -6.85
CA GLU A 33 0.04 -0.61 -7.66
C GLU A 33 0.86 -1.56 -6.80
N ILE A 34 1.65 -1.05 -5.86
CA ILE A 34 2.41 -1.87 -4.92
C ILE A 34 1.46 -2.74 -4.08
N THR A 35 0.36 -2.19 -3.59
CA THR A 35 -0.61 -2.97 -2.82
C THR A 35 -1.25 -4.07 -3.65
N ALA A 36 -1.60 -3.77 -4.90
CA ALA A 36 -2.18 -4.74 -5.81
C ALA A 36 -1.21 -5.91 -6.08
N LEU A 37 0.06 -5.60 -6.33
CA LEU A 37 1.10 -6.61 -6.56
C LEU A 37 1.46 -7.39 -5.30
N ALA A 38 1.38 -6.78 -4.14
CA ALA A 38 1.67 -7.42 -2.86
C ALA A 38 0.55 -8.36 -2.39
N ASN A 39 -0.63 -8.25 -2.96
CA ASN A 39 -1.79 -9.00 -2.51
C ASN A 39 -1.62 -10.52 -2.64
N LYS A 40 -0.91 -10.99 -3.64
CA LYS A 40 -0.71 -12.42 -3.91
C LYS A 40 0.28 -13.07 -2.94
N ASN A 41 1.42 -12.43 -2.70
CA ASN A 41 2.55 -13.00 -1.97
C ASN A 41 2.82 -12.33 -0.62
N GLY A 42 2.07 -11.30 -0.26
CA GLY A 42 2.31 -10.51 0.94
C GLY A 42 3.39 -9.42 0.75
N TYR A 43 4.03 -9.36 -0.38
CA TYR A 43 5.01 -8.35 -0.73
C TYR A 43 5.07 -8.14 -2.25
N CYS A 44 5.53 -6.96 -2.65
CA CYS A 44 5.76 -6.63 -4.04
C CYS A 44 7.26 -6.78 -4.36
N TYR A 45 7.58 -7.54 -5.40
CA TYR A 45 8.98 -7.73 -5.85
C TYR A 45 9.28 -7.08 -7.21
N ALA A 46 8.37 -6.24 -7.70
CA ALA A 46 8.55 -5.55 -8.96
C ALA A 46 9.75 -4.60 -8.92
N LYS A 47 10.46 -4.51 -10.04
CA LYS A 47 11.59 -3.59 -10.20
C LYS A 47 11.11 -2.20 -10.57
N ASN A 48 11.95 -1.20 -10.34
CA ASN A 48 11.63 0.18 -10.73
C ASN A 48 11.29 0.33 -12.21
N LYS A 49 11.91 -0.48 -13.06
CA LYS A 49 11.59 -0.49 -14.50
C LYS A 49 10.14 -0.85 -14.79
N TYR A 50 9.55 -1.78 -14.04
CA TYR A 50 8.13 -2.13 -14.19
C TYR A 50 7.24 -0.90 -14.01
N PHE A 51 7.44 -0.17 -12.92
CA PHE A 51 6.66 1.04 -12.63
C PHE A 51 6.96 2.18 -13.61
N ALA A 52 8.23 2.31 -14.00
CA ALA A 52 8.64 3.32 -14.98
C ALA A 52 7.94 3.10 -16.32
N ASP A 53 7.89 1.87 -16.79
CA ASP A 53 7.19 1.51 -18.03
C ASP A 53 5.67 1.68 -17.90
N LEU A 54 5.11 1.30 -16.74
CA LEU A 54 3.67 1.40 -16.47
C LEU A 54 3.17 2.85 -16.49
N TYR A 55 3.91 3.75 -15.86
CA TYR A 55 3.52 5.16 -15.71
C TYR A 55 4.18 6.08 -16.73
N ASN A 56 5.00 5.55 -17.63
CA ASN A 56 5.74 6.32 -18.62
C ASN A 56 6.60 7.42 -17.97
N VAL A 57 7.38 7.02 -17.00
CA VAL A 57 8.31 7.88 -16.24
C VAL A 57 9.68 7.23 -16.16
N THR A 58 10.65 7.93 -15.60
CA THR A 58 12.00 7.38 -15.43
C THR A 58 12.09 6.48 -14.19
N ALA A 59 12.99 5.53 -14.21
CA ALA A 59 13.29 4.70 -13.04
C ALA A 59 13.82 5.53 -11.85
N VAL A 60 14.47 6.64 -12.13
CA VAL A 60 14.94 7.58 -11.10
C VAL A 60 13.75 8.22 -10.36
N SER A 61 12.72 8.62 -11.10
CA SER A 61 11.49 9.14 -10.49
C SER A 61 10.83 8.09 -9.59
N VAL A 62 10.72 6.85 -10.08
CA VAL A 62 10.16 5.73 -9.28
C VAL A 62 10.98 5.51 -8.01
N SER A 63 12.30 5.52 -8.11
CA SER A 63 13.19 5.37 -6.95
C SER A 63 12.93 6.45 -5.89
N ARG A 64 12.76 7.69 -6.30
CA ARG A 64 12.44 8.81 -5.40
C ARG A 64 11.08 8.63 -4.72
N TRP A 65 10.08 8.19 -5.46
CA TRP A 65 8.74 7.96 -4.93
C TRP A 65 8.73 6.82 -3.91
N ILE A 66 9.44 5.73 -4.20
CA ILE A 66 9.58 4.62 -3.25
C ILE A 66 10.27 5.08 -1.97
N SER A 67 11.36 5.82 -2.08
CA SER A 67 12.06 6.38 -0.93
C SER A 67 11.16 7.29 -0.09
N HIS A 68 10.37 8.12 -0.74
CA HIS A 68 9.45 9.03 -0.06
C HIS A 68 8.31 8.28 0.66
N LEU A 69 7.73 7.27 0.02
CA LEU A 69 6.75 6.41 0.66
C LEU A 69 7.32 5.70 1.89
N GLN A 70 8.57 5.28 1.81
CA GLN A 70 9.26 4.65 2.94
C GLN A 70 9.53 5.63 4.07
N GLU A 71 9.99 6.86 3.76
CA GLU A 71 10.20 7.92 4.75
C GLU A 71 8.92 8.26 5.51
N LEU A 72 7.78 8.29 4.82
CA LEU A 72 6.49 8.56 5.44
C LEU A 72 5.90 7.34 6.18
N GLY A 73 6.55 6.19 6.11
CA GLY A 73 6.16 5.01 6.85
C GLY A 73 5.05 4.18 6.20
N TYR A 74 4.77 4.37 4.92
CA TYR A 74 3.74 3.60 4.22
C TYR A 74 4.22 2.25 3.73
N ILE A 75 5.50 2.12 3.44
CA ILE A 75 6.12 0.89 2.97
C ILE A 75 7.45 0.64 3.67
N GLU A 76 7.88 -0.60 3.64
CA GLU A 76 9.22 -1.02 4.03
C GLU A 76 9.84 -1.81 2.89
N THR A 77 11.13 -1.66 2.69
CA THR A 77 11.86 -2.37 1.64
C THR A 77 12.93 -3.27 2.23
N GLU A 78 13.06 -4.45 1.66
CA GLU A 78 14.10 -5.41 1.99
C GLU A 78 14.91 -5.72 0.73
N ILE A 79 16.20 -5.52 0.81
CA ILE A 79 17.12 -5.84 -0.30
C ILE A 79 17.71 -7.22 -0.04
N ILE A 80 17.49 -8.14 -0.97
CA ILE A 80 18.02 -9.49 -0.90
C ILE A 80 19.29 -9.57 -1.75
N ARG A 81 20.36 -10.02 -1.12
CA ARG A 81 21.67 -10.14 -1.74
C ARG A 81 22.10 -11.61 -1.78
N ASN A 82 22.87 -11.96 -2.81
CA ASN A 82 23.49 -13.25 -2.90
C ASN A 82 24.80 -13.32 -2.06
N LYS A 83 25.50 -14.45 -2.12
CA LYS A 83 26.78 -14.65 -1.41
C LYS A 83 27.86 -13.65 -1.84
N ASN A 84 27.80 -13.14 -3.06
CA ASN A 84 28.73 -12.14 -3.60
C ASN A 84 28.32 -10.70 -3.27
N LYS A 85 27.32 -10.51 -2.40
CA LYS A 85 26.76 -9.21 -2.02
C LYS A 85 26.05 -8.46 -3.18
N GLU A 86 25.78 -9.12 -4.27
CA GLU A 86 25.02 -8.55 -5.38
C GLU A 86 23.53 -8.55 -5.05
N ILE A 87 22.83 -7.51 -5.49
CA ILE A 87 21.38 -7.40 -5.29
C ILE A 87 20.67 -8.39 -6.22
N VAL A 88 19.97 -9.35 -5.63
CA VAL A 88 19.18 -10.35 -6.36
C VAL A 88 17.75 -9.89 -6.53
N SER A 89 17.16 -9.32 -5.48
CA SER A 89 15.77 -8.84 -5.49
C SER A 89 15.56 -7.77 -4.42
N ARG A 90 14.44 -7.10 -4.56
CA ARG A 90 13.93 -6.18 -3.54
C ARG A 90 12.48 -6.52 -3.26
N ASN A 91 12.15 -6.73 -2.01
CA ASN A 91 10.78 -6.95 -1.56
C ASN A 91 10.25 -5.66 -0.92
N ILE A 92 9.07 -5.26 -1.33
CA ILE A 92 8.38 -4.09 -0.77
C ILE A 92 7.18 -4.60 0.03
N TYR A 93 7.17 -4.27 1.30
CA TYR A 93 6.08 -4.62 2.22
C TYR A 93 5.23 -3.40 2.49
N ILE A 94 3.93 -3.59 2.50
CA ILE A 94 3.00 -2.57 2.94
C ILE A 94 3.03 -2.55 4.47
N VAL A 95 3.22 -1.37 5.05
CA VAL A 95 3.06 -1.20 6.49
C VAL A 95 1.60 -1.40 6.85
N ASP A 96 1.33 -2.20 7.87
CA ASP A 96 -0.02 -2.59 8.25
C ASP A 96 -0.92 -1.38 8.49
N ILE A 97 -2.04 -1.38 7.80
CA ILE A 97 -3.10 -0.42 8.07
C ILE A 97 -3.70 -0.73 9.44
N PRO A 98 -3.82 0.25 10.33
CA PRO A 98 -4.45 0.03 11.62
C PRO A 98 -5.82 -0.61 11.50
N TYR A 99 -6.18 -1.43 12.51
CA TYR A 99 -7.38 -2.27 12.50
C TYR A 99 -8.66 -1.53 12.13
N TYR A 100 -8.85 -0.34 12.66
CA TYR A 100 -10.04 0.46 12.35
C TYR A 100 -10.11 0.88 10.88
N GLN A 101 -8.98 1.12 10.23
CA GLN A 101 -8.96 1.43 8.79
C GLN A 101 -9.33 0.21 7.95
N LYS A 102 -8.88 -0.97 8.35
CA LYS A 102 -9.29 -2.22 7.71
C LYS A 102 -10.80 -2.40 7.78
N ASN A 103 -11.41 -2.00 8.86
CA ASN A 103 -12.86 -2.13 9.05
C ASN A 103 -13.68 -1.09 8.28
N GLN A 104 -13.09 0.02 7.89
CA GLN A 104 -13.75 1.00 7.03
C GLN A 104 -13.91 0.53 5.59
N TYR A 105 -13.14 -0.47 5.19
CA TYR A 105 -13.17 -1.01 3.83
C TYR A 105 -13.59 -2.49 3.89
N PRO A 106 -14.89 -2.76 4.07
CA PRO A 106 -15.39 -4.13 4.25
C PRO A 106 -15.04 -5.07 3.09
N TYR A 107 -14.87 -4.54 1.91
CA TYR A 107 -14.50 -5.33 0.73
C TYR A 107 -13.01 -5.72 0.69
N LEU A 108 -12.18 -5.19 1.58
CA LEU A 108 -10.82 -5.68 1.79
C LEU A 108 -10.78 -6.88 2.74
N GLN A 109 -11.86 -7.13 3.44
CA GLN A 109 -12.03 -8.34 4.24
C GLN A 109 -12.54 -9.44 3.32
N ASN A 110 -11.97 -10.62 3.43
CA ASN A 110 -12.46 -11.76 2.68
C ASN A 110 -13.96 -11.94 2.89
N ASN A 111 -14.69 -11.79 1.83
CA ASN A 111 -16.15 -11.74 1.78
C ASN A 111 -16.81 -13.09 2.03
N THR A 112 -16.37 -13.85 2.99
CA THR A 112 -17.00 -15.13 3.26
C THR A 112 -18.23 -15.03 4.12
N ASP A 113 -18.38 -13.95 4.89
CA ASP A 113 -19.48 -13.87 5.83
C ASP A 113 -20.22 -12.53 5.78
N GLY A 114 -21.37 -12.57 5.11
CA GLY A 114 -22.46 -11.65 5.36
C GLY A 114 -22.14 -10.17 5.32
N ILE A 115 -21.66 -9.70 4.20
CA ILE A 115 -21.41 -8.28 3.89
C ILE A 115 -22.56 -7.37 4.34
N ASN A 116 -23.75 -7.92 4.50
CA ASN A 116 -24.97 -7.11 4.63
C ASN A 116 -25.40 -6.81 6.05
N LYS A 117 -24.83 -7.45 7.05
CA LYS A 117 -25.42 -7.30 8.40
C LYS A 117 -24.83 -6.18 9.23
N ASN A 118 -23.61 -5.74 8.97
CA ASN A 118 -22.91 -4.85 9.89
C ASN A 118 -22.31 -3.59 9.27
N VAL A 119 -22.45 -3.41 7.95
CA VAL A 119 -21.82 -2.28 7.26
C VAL A 119 -22.40 -0.95 7.71
N LYS A 120 -23.69 -0.90 7.97
CA LYS A 120 -24.35 0.36 8.39
C LYS A 120 -23.98 0.76 9.81
N ASP A 121 -23.97 -0.18 10.71
CA ASP A 121 -23.71 0.11 12.12
C ASP A 121 -22.23 0.35 12.39
N ASN A 122 -21.37 -0.34 11.67
CA ASN A 122 -19.92 -0.19 11.82
C ASN A 122 -19.41 1.14 11.28
N ASN A 123 -19.92 1.62 10.15
CA ASN A 123 -19.47 2.88 9.56
C ASN A 123 -19.77 4.11 10.41
N ILE A 124 -20.88 4.10 11.14
CA ILE A 124 -21.28 5.24 11.97
C ILE A 124 -20.57 5.21 13.32
N LYS A 125 -20.37 4.02 13.88
CA LYS A 125 -19.82 3.85 15.22
C LYS A 125 -18.31 4.01 15.30
N TYR A 126 -17.59 3.66 14.25
CA TYR A 126 -16.11 3.64 14.27
C TYR A 126 -15.46 4.94 13.76
N ASN A 127 -16.19 5.76 13.02
CA ASN A 127 -15.61 6.95 12.40
C ASN A 127 -15.12 8.02 13.38
N ILE A 128 -15.71 8.13 14.56
CA ILE A 128 -15.32 9.17 15.53
C ILE A 128 -14.26 8.63 16.50
N ASP A 129 -14.49 7.47 17.07
CA ASP A 129 -13.58 6.90 18.07
C ASP A 129 -12.27 6.43 17.45
N ASP A 130 -12.32 5.88 16.25
CA ASP A 130 -11.14 5.40 15.54
C ASP A 130 -10.25 6.53 15.02
N LEU A 131 -10.86 7.64 14.59
CA LEU A 131 -10.11 8.86 14.25
C LEU A 131 -9.40 9.45 15.47
N PHE A 132 -10.05 9.45 16.61
CA PHE A 132 -9.45 9.88 17.87
C PHE A 132 -8.27 9.00 18.27
N TYR A 133 -8.42 7.70 18.15
CA TYR A 133 -7.36 6.76 18.44
C TYR A 133 -6.14 6.94 17.51
N LEU A 134 -6.38 7.22 16.25
CA LEU A 134 -5.35 7.55 15.25
C LEU A 134 -4.58 8.81 15.61
N ILE A 135 -5.29 9.86 15.98
CA ILE A 135 -4.70 11.14 16.33
C ILE A 135 -3.83 11.00 17.59
N ILE A 136 -4.30 10.28 18.59
CA ILE A 136 -3.58 10.05 19.84
C ILE A 136 -2.31 9.22 19.58
N ASN A 137 -2.41 8.15 18.81
CA ASN A 137 -1.25 7.29 18.54
C ASN A 137 -0.23 7.92 17.58
N LYS A 138 -0.60 8.88 16.77
CA LYS A 138 0.34 9.65 15.95
C LYS A 138 1.09 10.72 16.75
N SER A 139 0.50 11.20 17.83
CA SER A 139 1.15 12.22 18.67
C SER A 139 2.18 11.63 19.66
N ASP A 140 2.12 10.33 19.91
CA ASP A 140 3.04 9.62 20.79
C ASP A 140 4.28 9.05 20.07
N LYS A 141 4.42 9.32 18.80
CA LYS A 141 5.59 8.98 18.01
C LYS A 141 6.35 10.26 17.68
#